data_e94845bd00d7b9e7ba5efcacc859b2ef
#
_entry.id   e94845bd00d7b9e7ba5efcacc859b2ef
#
_cell.length_a   1.000
_cell.length_b   1.000
_cell.length_c   1.000
_cell.angle_alpha   90.00
_cell.angle_beta   90.00
_cell.angle_gamma   90.00
#
_symmetry.space_group_name_H-M   'P 1'
#
loop_
_entity.id
_entity.type
_entity.pdbx_description
1 polymer ?
#
loop_
_entity_poly.entity_id
_entity_poly.type
_entity_poly.pdbx_seq_one_letter_code
_entity_poly.pdbx_strand_id
1 'polypeptide(L)'
;LYPGDSYVDWVALDGYNWGALKWGWQSFTDVFTMGLKEIKAIAPGKPLAIAEIGCTPGTGKAAWVTDSFAKAQAAGARMLVWFEHNKETDWRLSSDAQVAAAAKTAATQPGWVSGGDYNKVKAALGL
;
A
#
# COMPACT_ATOMS: atom_id res chain seq x y z
N LEU A 1 -7.66 17.45 9.46
CA LEU A 1 -9.07 17.83 9.42
C LEU A 1 -9.64 17.48 8.05
N TYR A 2 -10.68 16.66 8.02
CA TYR A 2 -11.38 16.29 6.79
C TYR A 2 -12.32 17.42 6.37
N PRO A 3 -12.17 18.00 5.17
CA PRO A 3 -12.97 19.18 4.78
C PRO A 3 -14.39 18.84 4.31
N GLY A 4 -14.72 17.56 4.17
CA GLY A 4 -15.99 17.08 3.67
C GLY A 4 -15.92 16.47 2.25
N ASP A 5 -16.87 15.63 1.94
CA ASP A 5 -16.90 14.80 0.73
C ASP A 5 -16.89 15.59 -0.58
N SER A 6 -17.43 16.81 -0.59
CA SER A 6 -17.47 17.68 -1.78
C SER A 6 -16.09 18.25 -2.17
N TYR A 7 -15.12 18.17 -1.29
CA TYR A 7 -13.77 18.72 -1.51
C TYR A 7 -12.70 17.64 -1.70
N VAL A 8 -13.06 16.37 -1.61
CA VAL A 8 -12.11 15.25 -1.62
C VAL A 8 -12.60 14.17 -2.57
N ASP A 9 -11.76 13.76 -3.52
CA ASP A 9 -12.05 12.65 -4.44
C ASP A 9 -11.61 11.30 -3.89
N TRP A 10 -10.47 11.26 -3.19
CA TRP A 10 -9.89 10.06 -2.59
C TRP A 10 -9.47 10.32 -1.15
N VAL A 11 -9.46 9.27 -0.35
CA VAL A 11 -8.82 9.27 0.97
C VAL A 11 -7.66 8.30 0.96
N ALA A 12 -6.59 8.63 1.69
CA ALA A 12 -5.36 7.85 1.63
C ALA A 12 -4.70 7.68 3.00
N LEU A 13 -3.89 6.64 3.10
CA LEU A 13 -3.03 6.35 4.24
C LEU A 13 -1.60 6.11 3.78
N ASP A 14 -0.65 6.54 4.62
CA ASP A 14 0.76 6.24 4.51
C ASP A 14 1.19 5.34 5.66
N GLY A 15 2.04 4.37 5.40
CA GLY A 15 2.48 3.47 6.46
C GLY A 15 3.72 2.66 6.11
N TYR A 16 4.58 2.45 7.12
CA TYR A 16 5.88 1.81 6.96
C TYR A 16 6.17 0.80 8.04
N ASN A 17 6.67 -0.38 7.65
CA ASN A 17 7.33 -1.28 8.58
C ASN A 17 8.80 -0.89 8.72
N TRP A 18 9.10 -0.16 9.79
CA TRP A 18 10.44 0.33 10.11
C TRP A 18 11.36 -0.75 10.68
N GLY A 19 10.82 -1.91 11.06
CA GLY A 19 11.59 -2.98 11.64
C GLY A 19 12.41 -2.53 12.85
N ALA A 20 13.64 -3.00 12.94
CA ALA A 20 14.53 -2.67 14.05
C ALA A 20 14.95 -1.18 14.14
N LEU A 21 14.73 -0.41 13.09
CA LEU A 21 15.07 1.02 13.08
C LEU A 21 14.20 1.85 14.05
N LYS A 22 12.96 1.41 14.31
CA LYS A 22 12.05 2.07 15.25
C LYS A 22 11.30 1.02 16.07
N TRP A 23 10.08 0.79 15.89
CA TRP A 23 9.18 0.04 16.78
C TRP A 23 9.24 -1.50 16.68
N GLY A 24 10.26 -2.07 16.09
CA GLY A 24 10.34 -3.51 15.81
C GLY A 24 9.58 -3.87 14.52
N TRP A 25 9.62 -5.16 14.17
CA TRP A 25 8.93 -5.65 12.99
C TRP A 25 7.42 -5.60 13.16
N GLN A 26 6.74 -4.93 12.26
CA GLN A 26 5.30 -4.75 12.25
C GLN A 26 4.68 -5.40 11.01
N SER A 27 3.57 -6.11 11.19
CA SER A 27 2.77 -6.59 10.05
C SER A 27 2.03 -5.43 9.36
N PHE A 28 1.50 -5.66 8.16
CA PHE A 28 0.57 -4.70 7.53
C PHE A 28 -0.59 -4.33 8.47
N THR A 29 -1.13 -5.30 9.17
CA THR A 29 -2.25 -5.10 10.12
C THR A 29 -1.83 -4.16 11.25
N ASP A 30 -0.66 -4.34 11.84
CA ASP A 30 -0.17 -3.48 12.92
C ASP A 30 0.00 -2.03 12.44
N VAL A 31 0.50 -1.83 11.21
CA VAL A 31 0.72 -0.51 10.64
C VAL A 31 -0.57 0.20 10.29
N PHE A 32 -1.55 -0.49 9.71
CA PHE A 32 -2.69 0.16 9.05
C PHE A 32 -4.04 0.05 9.77
N THR A 33 -4.22 -0.89 10.71
CA THR A 33 -5.56 -1.16 11.29
C THR A 33 -6.22 0.10 11.86
N MET A 34 -5.50 0.89 12.63
CA MET A 34 -6.08 2.08 13.28
C MET A 34 -6.47 3.12 12.24
N GLY A 35 -5.55 3.46 11.32
CA GLY A 35 -5.82 4.42 10.24
C GLY A 35 -6.96 3.97 9.33
N LEU A 36 -7.03 2.68 8.97
CA LEU A 36 -8.12 2.12 8.17
C LEU A 36 -9.48 2.25 8.88
N LYS A 37 -9.54 2.01 10.17
CA LYS A 37 -10.76 2.18 10.96
C LYS A 37 -11.21 3.64 10.99
N GLU A 38 -10.29 4.55 11.23
CA GLU A 38 -10.57 5.98 11.31
C GLU A 38 -11.00 6.57 9.97
N ILE A 39 -10.27 6.28 8.90
CA ILE A 39 -10.55 6.87 7.58
C ILE A 39 -11.89 6.37 7.02
N LYS A 40 -12.24 5.10 7.28
CA LYS A 40 -13.55 4.55 6.89
C LYS A 40 -14.71 5.13 7.70
N ALA A 41 -14.48 5.52 8.94
CA ALA A 41 -15.48 6.20 9.75
C ALA A 41 -15.70 7.65 9.29
N ILE A 42 -14.63 8.34 8.88
CA ILE A 42 -14.65 9.74 8.45
C ILE A 42 -15.25 9.89 7.05
N ALA A 43 -14.87 9.01 6.12
CA ALA A 43 -15.23 9.12 4.71
C ALA A 43 -15.61 7.75 4.10
N PRO A 44 -16.72 7.14 4.54
CA PRO A 44 -17.09 5.76 4.17
C PRO A 44 -17.39 5.58 2.67
N GLY A 45 -17.79 6.66 1.98
CA GLY A 45 -18.13 6.65 0.56
C GLY A 45 -16.96 6.95 -0.38
N LYS A 46 -15.79 7.31 0.14
CA LYS A 46 -14.65 7.68 -0.69
C LYS A 46 -13.76 6.48 -1.04
N PRO A 47 -13.22 6.42 -2.28
CA PRO A 47 -12.24 5.41 -2.63
C PRO A 47 -10.98 5.56 -1.77
N LEU A 48 -10.46 4.42 -1.30
CA LEU A 48 -9.27 4.35 -0.44
C LEU A 48 -8.02 4.10 -1.28
N ALA A 49 -6.96 4.84 -0.97
CA ALA A 49 -5.61 4.57 -1.43
C ALA A 49 -4.68 4.24 -0.25
N ILE A 50 -3.71 3.40 -0.50
CA ILE A 50 -2.46 3.36 0.28
C ILE A 50 -1.47 4.20 -0.54
N ALA A 51 -1.30 5.48 -0.17
CA ALA A 51 -0.55 6.44 -0.97
C ALA A 51 0.95 6.34 -0.79
N GLU A 52 1.40 5.85 0.38
CA GLU A 52 2.77 5.42 0.58
C GLU A 52 2.83 4.14 1.42
N ILE A 53 3.64 3.19 0.99
CA ILE A 53 3.90 1.98 1.75
C ILE A 53 5.36 1.55 1.55
N GLY A 54 6.00 1.09 2.62
CA GLY A 54 7.34 0.57 2.57
C GLY A 54 7.65 -0.40 3.70
N CYS A 55 8.67 -1.22 3.47
CA CYS A 55 9.19 -2.16 4.46
C CYS A 55 10.72 -2.13 4.42
N THR A 56 11.33 -1.98 5.60
CA THR A 56 12.81 -2.05 5.75
C THR A 56 13.35 -3.40 5.28
N PRO A 57 14.64 -3.48 4.87
CA PRO A 57 15.27 -4.74 4.54
C PRO A 57 15.18 -5.77 5.68
N GLY A 58 15.12 -7.04 5.32
CA GLY A 58 15.09 -8.16 6.25
C GLY A 58 14.55 -9.41 5.60
N THR A 59 14.80 -10.56 6.21
CA THR A 59 14.37 -11.87 5.68
C THR A 59 12.87 -12.02 5.50
N GLY A 60 12.06 -11.21 6.22
CA GLY A 60 10.60 -11.17 6.11
C GLY A 60 10.05 -10.23 5.05
N LYS A 61 10.89 -9.41 4.37
CA LYS A 61 10.40 -8.35 3.47
C LYS A 61 9.59 -8.91 2.30
N ALA A 62 10.03 -9.98 1.66
CA ALA A 62 9.30 -10.59 0.54
C ALA A 62 7.90 -11.09 0.95
N ALA A 63 7.79 -11.76 2.10
CA ALA A 63 6.51 -12.19 2.65
C ALA A 63 5.62 -11.00 3.05
N TRP A 64 6.21 -9.97 3.64
CA TRP A 64 5.51 -8.73 4.02
C TRP A 64 4.92 -8.02 2.79
N VAL A 65 5.68 -7.96 1.69
CA VAL A 65 5.22 -7.39 0.41
C VAL A 65 4.00 -8.16 -0.09
N THR A 66 4.07 -9.48 -0.17
CA THR A 66 2.94 -10.32 -0.62
C THR A 66 1.70 -10.10 0.26
N ASP A 67 1.87 -10.12 1.58
CA ASP A 67 0.80 -9.90 2.55
C ASP A 67 0.17 -8.50 2.42
N SER A 68 0.99 -7.49 2.17
CA SER A 68 0.54 -6.10 2.01
C SER A 68 -0.39 -5.90 0.83
N PHE A 69 -0.08 -6.48 -0.33
CA PHE A 69 -0.96 -6.40 -1.51
C PHE A 69 -2.29 -7.09 -1.23
N ALA A 70 -2.28 -8.29 -0.65
CA ALA A 70 -3.48 -9.04 -0.32
C ALA A 70 -4.36 -8.30 0.71
N LYS A 71 -3.76 -7.78 1.77
CA LYS A 71 -4.47 -7.07 2.83
C LYS A 71 -4.97 -5.70 2.42
N ALA A 72 -4.20 -4.96 1.62
CA ALA A 72 -4.66 -3.71 1.04
C ALA A 72 -5.92 -3.92 0.18
N GLN A 73 -5.91 -4.95 -0.68
CA GLN A 73 -7.07 -5.33 -1.47
C GLN A 73 -8.27 -5.73 -0.61
N ALA A 74 -8.06 -6.59 0.40
CA ALA A 74 -9.09 -7.00 1.33
C ALA A 74 -9.66 -5.82 2.15
N ALA A 75 -8.84 -4.81 2.43
CA ALA A 75 -9.27 -3.56 3.06
C ALA A 75 -10.08 -2.65 2.13
N GLY A 76 -10.17 -2.98 0.84
CA GLY A 76 -10.87 -2.19 -0.17
C GLY A 76 -10.03 -1.05 -0.77
N ALA A 77 -8.72 -1.09 -0.62
CA ALA A 77 -7.84 -0.14 -1.29
C ALA A 77 -7.89 -0.34 -2.81
N ARG A 78 -8.07 0.75 -3.54
CA ARG A 78 -8.14 0.78 -5.01
C ARG A 78 -6.83 1.26 -5.64
N MET A 79 -5.90 1.74 -4.83
CA MET A 79 -4.56 2.15 -5.24
C MET A 79 -3.57 1.78 -4.14
N LEU A 80 -2.37 1.34 -4.55
CA LEU A 80 -1.24 1.11 -3.67
C LEU A 80 0.01 1.65 -4.35
N VAL A 81 0.71 2.55 -3.68
CA VAL A 81 1.95 3.17 -4.16
C VAL A 81 3.10 2.77 -3.25
N TRP A 82 4.04 2.01 -3.80
CA TRP A 82 5.22 1.62 -3.05
C TRP A 82 6.27 2.73 -3.07
N PHE A 83 6.88 3.01 -1.91
CA PHE A 83 7.97 3.99 -1.79
C PHE A 83 9.29 3.36 -2.26
N GLU A 84 9.56 3.45 -3.56
CA GLU A 84 10.70 2.83 -4.24
C GLU A 84 11.96 3.70 -4.15
N HIS A 85 12.44 3.96 -2.92
CA HIS A 85 13.58 4.84 -2.70
C HIS A 85 14.54 4.30 -1.60
N ASN A 86 15.81 4.65 -1.71
CA ASN A 86 16.81 4.43 -0.68
C ASN A 86 17.08 5.77 0.02
N LYS A 87 16.57 5.92 1.23
CA LYS A 87 16.63 7.17 2.00
C LYS A 87 17.09 6.90 3.45
N GLU A 88 16.15 6.77 4.39
CA GLU A 88 16.50 6.38 5.78
C GLU A 88 16.95 4.93 5.88
N THR A 89 16.44 4.10 5.00
CA THR A 89 16.80 2.71 4.75
C THR A 89 16.47 2.36 3.30
N ASP A 90 16.81 1.17 2.85
CA ASP A 90 16.49 0.74 1.49
C ASP A 90 15.05 0.21 1.40
N TRP A 91 14.12 1.10 1.09
CA TRP A 91 12.71 0.77 0.92
C TRP A 91 12.42 -0.01 -0.36
N ARG A 92 13.31 0.06 -1.37
CA ARG A 92 13.08 -0.44 -2.72
C ARG A 92 12.71 -1.92 -2.76
N LEU A 93 11.78 -2.25 -3.63
CA LEU A 93 11.48 -3.62 -4.04
C LEU A 93 12.60 -4.18 -4.94
N SER A 94 13.18 -3.31 -5.76
CA SER A 94 14.21 -3.67 -6.75
C SER A 94 15.58 -4.00 -6.16
N SER A 95 15.83 -3.70 -4.90
CA SER A 95 17.13 -3.93 -4.24
C SER A 95 17.42 -5.39 -3.89
N ASP A 96 16.40 -6.26 -3.92
CA ASP A 96 16.52 -7.68 -3.61
C ASP A 96 15.70 -8.50 -4.61
N ALA A 97 16.31 -9.53 -5.21
CA ALA A 97 15.66 -10.33 -6.25
C ALA A 97 14.44 -11.12 -5.76
N GLN A 98 14.45 -11.60 -4.51
CA GLN A 98 13.29 -12.31 -3.93
C GLN A 98 12.15 -11.35 -3.65
N VAL A 99 12.48 -10.16 -3.15
CA VAL A 99 11.50 -9.08 -2.90
C VAL A 99 10.89 -8.62 -4.22
N ALA A 100 11.70 -8.39 -5.25
CA ALA A 100 11.23 -8.01 -6.59
C ALA A 100 10.29 -9.07 -7.20
N ALA A 101 10.64 -10.35 -7.07
CA ALA A 101 9.81 -11.46 -7.55
C ALA A 101 8.48 -11.55 -6.78
N ALA A 102 8.51 -11.39 -5.46
CA ALA A 102 7.30 -11.36 -4.62
C ALA A 102 6.37 -10.20 -5.01
N ALA A 103 6.93 -9.00 -5.20
CA ALA A 103 6.19 -7.81 -5.62
C ALA A 103 5.54 -8.00 -7.00
N LYS A 104 6.31 -8.51 -7.97
CA LYS A 104 5.79 -8.83 -9.31
C LYS A 104 4.62 -9.81 -9.24
N THR A 105 4.78 -10.89 -8.47
CA THR A 105 3.73 -11.90 -8.30
C THR A 105 2.48 -11.29 -7.64
N ALA A 106 2.65 -10.51 -6.58
CA ALA A 106 1.54 -9.88 -5.87
C ALA A 106 0.80 -8.85 -6.74
N ALA A 107 1.53 -8.01 -7.48
CA ALA A 107 0.96 -6.99 -8.36
C ALA A 107 0.25 -7.54 -9.61
N THR A 108 0.49 -8.81 -9.95
CA THR A 108 -0.19 -9.50 -11.08
C THR A 108 -1.38 -10.34 -10.64
N GLN A 109 -1.71 -10.40 -9.35
CA GLN A 109 -2.92 -11.06 -8.88
C GLN A 109 -4.19 -10.37 -9.40
N PRO A 110 -5.30 -11.11 -9.58
CA PRO A 110 -6.57 -10.52 -9.96
C PRO A 110 -6.96 -9.35 -9.05
N GLY A 111 -7.43 -8.27 -9.67
CA GLY A 111 -7.83 -7.05 -8.95
C GLY A 111 -6.76 -5.96 -8.91
N TRP A 112 -5.52 -6.25 -9.32
CA TRP A 112 -4.49 -5.24 -9.50
C TRP A 112 -4.20 -4.99 -10.99
N VAL A 113 -3.99 -3.73 -11.36
CA VAL A 113 -3.53 -3.31 -12.69
C VAL A 113 -2.35 -2.36 -12.54
N SER A 114 -1.42 -2.39 -13.49
CA SER A 114 -0.28 -1.47 -13.47
C SER A 114 -0.75 -0.02 -13.65
N GLY A 115 -0.30 0.88 -12.78
CA GLY A 115 -0.56 2.30 -12.89
C GLY A 115 0.01 2.96 -14.16
N GLY A 116 0.94 2.30 -14.83
CA GLY A 116 1.47 2.74 -16.14
C GLY A 116 0.56 2.44 -17.34
N ASP A 117 -0.50 1.65 -17.14
CA ASP A 117 -1.48 1.35 -18.20
C ASP A 117 -2.76 2.16 -17.98
N TYR A 118 -2.80 3.35 -18.56
CA TYR A 118 -3.91 4.30 -18.39
C TYR A 118 -5.28 3.70 -18.72
N ASN A 119 -5.39 2.94 -19.81
CA ASN A 119 -6.68 2.38 -20.23
C ASN A 119 -7.18 1.31 -19.26
N LYS A 120 -6.29 0.47 -18.74
CA LYS A 120 -6.64 -0.52 -17.71
C LYS A 120 -6.99 0.14 -16.39
N VAL A 121 -6.25 1.17 -15.99
CA VAL A 121 -6.57 1.92 -14.77
C VAL A 121 -7.93 2.58 -14.88
N LYS A 122 -8.22 3.26 -15.99
CA LYS A 122 -9.51 3.89 -16.25
C LYS A 122 -10.66 2.88 -16.16
N ALA A 123 -10.54 1.75 -16.84
CA ALA A 123 -11.54 0.69 -16.81
C ALA A 123 -11.74 0.11 -15.40
N ALA A 124 -10.64 -0.11 -14.65
CA ALA A 124 -10.70 -0.63 -13.28
C ALA A 124 -11.37 0.35 -12.30
N LEU A 125 -11.31 1.65 -12.57
CA LEU A 125 -11.96 2.70 -11.77
C LEU A 125 -13.41 2.97 -12.21
N GLY A 126 -13.85 2.42 -13.34
CA GLY A 126 -15.19 2.64 -13.87
C GLY A 126 -15.37 4.02 -14.49
N LEU A 127 -14.30 4.60 -15.08
CA LEU A 127 -14.28 5.92 -15.71
C LEU A 127 -14.35 5.85 -17.24
#